data_ca584eae259533d965c17674f94af120
#
_entry.id   ca584eae259533d965c17674f94af120
#
_cell.length_a   1.000
_cell.length_b   1.000
_cell.length_c   1.000
_cell.angle_alpha   90.00
_cell.angle_beta   90.00
_cell.angle_gamma   90.00
#
_symmetry.space_group_name_H-M   'P 1'
#
loop_
_entity.id
_entity.type
_entity.pdbx_description
1 polymer ?
#
loop_
_entity_poly.entity_id
_entity_poly.type
_entity_poly.pdbx_seq_one_letter_code
_entity_poly.pdbx_strand_id
1 'polypeptide(L)'
;MENAQTEQSASKTNGLLYSIGEAADLLKVSIPLLRLYEREGLVLPMRKSSRHRLYSASDLNRIRCIREMINDHKVSIEGIKRLLALIPCWKIKGCPEEARNTCKAFTSQMAPCWLETDRSWDCKSAVCRVCPVYENYANCGSLKQTIIECTIESTPRPHDVSA
;
A
#
# COMPACT_ATOMS: atom_id res chain seq x y z
N MET A 1 -27.80 -29.73 11.47
CA MET A 1 -27.08 -29.40 12.70
C MET A 1 -25.64 -29.14 12.36
N GLU A 2 -25.17 -27.90 12.69
CA GLU A 2 -23.76 -27.45 12.86
C GLU A 2 -22.97 -27.28 11.55
N ASN A 3 -22.34 -26.18 11.26
CA ASN A 3 -21.81 -25.11 12.09
C ASN A 3 -21.69 -23.81 11.29
N ALA A 4 -22.38 -22.80 11.77
CA ALA A 4 -22.10 -21.40 11.41
C ALA A 4 -21.26 -20.79 12.52
N GLN A 5 -19.95 -20.80 12.40
CA GLN A 5 -19.04 -20.03 13.30
C GLN A 5 -17.65 -19.93 12.67
N THR A 6 -17.40 -19.07 11.72
CA THR A 6 -16.04 -18.60 11.40
C THR A 6 -16.04 -17.25 10.66
N GLU A 7 -16.97 -16.36 10.92
CA GLU A 7 -16.97 -15.01 10.32
C GLU A 7 -17.16 -13.91 11.37
N GLN A 8 -16.32 -13.86 12.41
CA GLN A 8 -16.31 -12.70 13.33
C GLN A 8 -14.92 -12.50 13.96
N SER A 9 -13.87 -12.37 13.17
CA SER A 9 -12.53 -12.05 13.70
C SER A 9 -11.82 -10.87 13.02
N ALA A 10 -12.40 -10.24 12.02
CA ALA A 10 -11.72 -9.19 11.24
C ALA A 10 -11.89 -7.75 11.79
N SER A 11 -12.68 -7.51 12.84
CA SER A 11 -13.10 -6.16 13.22
C SER A 11 -12.46 -5.56 14.49
N LYS A 12 -11.51 -6.24 15.17
CA LYS A 12 -10.95 -5.75 16.45
C LYS A 12 -9.45 -5.45 16.48
N THR A 13 -8.75 -5.46 15.33
CA THR A 13 -7.28 -5.27 15.30
C THR A 13 -6.83 -3.85 14.92
N ASN A 14 -7.74 -2.90 14.75
CA ASN A 14 -7.40 -1.56 14.24
C ASN A 14 -6.65 -0.64 15.24
N GLY A 15 -6.31 -1.12 16.44
CA GLY A 15 -5.57 -0.36 17.43
C GLY A 15 -4.27 -1.02 17.94
N LEU A 16 -4.00 -2.28 17.56
CA LEU A 16 -2.84 -2.99 18.09
C LEU A 16 -1.57 -2.63 17.29
N LEU A 17 -0.55 -2.18 18.02
CA LEU A 17 0.74 -1.82 17.47
C LEU A 17 1.80 -2.77 18.05
N TYR A 18 2.63 -3.31 17.18
CA TYR A 18 3.68 -4.28 17.48
C TYR A 18 5.05 -3.63 17.37
N SER A 19 5.92 -3.89 18.32
CA SER A 19 7.35 -3.58 18.19
C SER A 19 7.98 -4.37 17.04
N ILE A 20 9.18 -3.98 16.62
CA ILE A 20 9.89 -4.72 15.56
C ILE A 20 10.19 -6.17 15.94
N GLY A 21 10.45 -6.46 17.24
CA GLY A 21 10.64 -7.82 17.75
C GLY A 21 9.37 -8.65 17.63
N GLU A 22 8.24 -8.15 18.18
CA GLU A 22 6.93 -8.80 18.09
C GLU A 22 6.50 -9.01 16.63
N ALA A 23 6.71 -8.03 15.76
CA ALA A 23 6.43 -8.17 14.34
C ALA A 23 7.28 -9.25 13.67
N ALA A 24 8.56 -9.33 14.01
CA ALA A 24 9.47 -10.36 13.51
C ALA A 24 9.03 -11.77 13.94
N ASP A 25 8.65 -11.93 15.21
CA ASP A 25 8.18 -13.21 15.78
C ASP A 25 6.86 -13.65 15.14
N LEU A 26 5.88 -12.74 15.03
CA LEU A 26 4.57 -13.02 14.42
C LEU A 26 4.67 -13.39 12.94
N LEU A 27 5.62 -12.79 12.23
CA LEU A 27 5.84 -13.02 10.80
C LEU A 27 6.84 -14.15 10.53
N LYS A 28 7.50 -14.67 11.56
CA LYS A 28 8.60 -15.63 11.45
C LYS A 28 9.69 -15.16 10.49
N VAL A 29 10.15 -13.92 10.68
CA VAL A 29 11.21 -13.29 9.90
C VAL A 29 12.27 -12.68 10.80
N SER A 30 13.44 -12.40 10.23
CA SER A 30 14.49 -11.71 10.98
C SER A 30 14.23 -10.19 11.04
N ILE A 31 14.67 -9.56 12.13
CA ILE A 31 14.63 -8.10 12.27
C ILE A 31 15.41 -7.39 11.14
N PRO A 32 16.58 -7.85 10.69
CA PRO A 32 17.26 -7.28 9.54
C PRO A 32 16.41 -7.26 8.25
N LEU A 33 15.58 -8.28 8.01
CA LEU A 33 14.68 -8.33 6.87
C LEU A 33 13.59 -7.24 6.96
N LEU A 34 12.99 -7.03 8.14
CA LEU A 34 12.02 -5.93 8.34
C LEU A 34 12.66 -4.57 8.11
N ARG A 35 13.90 -4.38 8.57
CA ARG A 35 14.66 -3.16 8.32
C ARG A 35 15.01 -2.97 6.84
N LEU A 36 15.24 -4.06 6.11
CA LEU A 36 15.41 -4.00 4.66
C LEU A 36 14.14 -3.49 4.00
N TYR A 37 12.98 -4.06 4.29
CA TYR A 37 11.71 -3.63 3.71
C TYR A 37 11.36 -2.16 4.05
N GLU A 38 11.71 -1.70 5.26
CA GLU A 38 11.59 -0.29 5.64
C GLU A 38 12.53 0.59 4.80
N ARG A 39 13.79 0.23 4.67
CA ARG A 39 14.79 0.98 3.89
C ARG A 39 14.42 1.06 2.42
N GLU A 40 13.88 -0.02 1.89
CA GLU A 40 13.38 -0.09 0.51
C GLU A 40 12.03 0.62 0.33
N GLY A 41 11.44 1.13 1.40
CA GLY A 41 10.17 1.86 1.37
C GLY A 41 8.97 1.00 1.06
N LEU A 42 9.09 -0.32 1.16
CA LEU A 42 7.96 -1.24 0.98
C LEU A 42 7.00 -1.20 2.18
N VAL A 43 7.52 -0.83 3.36
CA VAL A 43 6.75 -0.67 4.59
C VAL A 43 7.15 0.62 5.29
N LEU A 44 6.17 1.36 5.78
CA LEU A 44 6.35 2.63 6.49
C LEU A 44 5.89 2.46 7.95
N PRO A 45 6.69 1.91 8.86
CA PRO A 45 6.30 1.74 10.25
C PRO A 45 6.07 3.08 10.94
N MET A 46 5.19 3.12 11.93
CA MET A 46 5.04 4.28 12.79
C MET A 46 6.28 4.44 13.67
N ARG A 47 6.65 5.68 13.96
CA ARG A 47 7.71 5.99 14.93
C ARG A 47 7.14 6.77 16.09
N LYS A 48 7.35 6.27 17.30
CA LYS A 48 7.13 7.06 18.52
C LYS A 48 8.19 8.15 18.66
N SER A 49 7.95 9.11 19.56
CA SER A 49 8.92 10.13 19.97
C SER A 49 10.27 9.52 20.40
N SER A 50 10.25 8.31 20.98
CA SER A 50 11.42 7.51 21.35
C SER A 50 12.13 6.83 20.16
N ARG A 51 11.75 7.12 18.92
CA ARG A 51 12.27 6.53 17.67
C ARG A 51 12.02 5.02 17.51
N HIS A 52 11.29 4.38 18.43
CA HIS A 52 10.92 2.98 18.30
C HIS A 52 9.93 2.78 17.15
N ARG A 53 10.18 1.73 16.36
CA ARG A 53 9.32 1.32 15.26
C ARG A 53 8.13 0.55 15.77
N LEU A 54 6.95 0.90 15.25
CA LEU A 54 5.70 0.21 15.55
C LEU A 54 5.02 -0.17 14.24
N TYR A 55 4.55 -1.38 14.20
CA TYR A 55 3.87 -1.98 13.05
C TYR A 55 2.40 -2.22 13.39
N SER A 56 1.50 -1.79 12.52
CA SER A 56 0.09 -2.11 12.61
C SER A 56 -0.22 -3.50 12.03
N ALA A 57 -1.42 -4.01 12.27
CA ALA A 57 -1.90 -5.23 11.61
C ALA A 57 -1.85 -5.13 10.07
N SER A 58 -2.16 -3.95 9.51
CA SER A 58 -2.05 -3.68 8.07
C SER A 58 -0.60 -3.76 7.59
N ASP A 59 0.36 -3.29 8.38
CA ASP A 59 1.79 -3.43 8.05
C ASP A 59 2.22 -4.91 8.03
N LEU A 60 1.74 -5.71 9.00
CA LEU A 60 2.02 -7.14 9.02
C LEU A 60 1.45 -7.86 7.79
N ASN A 61 0.22 -7.53 7.39
CA ASN A 61 -0.38 -8.09 6.18
C ASN A 61 0.41 -7.68 4.92
N ARG A 62 0.80 -6.43 4.81
CA ARG A 62 1.66 -5.94 3.72
C ARG A 62 2.97 -6.72 3.64
N ILE A 63 3.62 -6.98 4.78
CA ILE A 63 4.87 -7.74 4.83
C ILE A 63 4.63 -9.19 4.37
N ARG A 64 3.51 -9.83 4.75
CA ARG A 64 3.16 -11.17 4.26
C ARG A 64 3.02 -11.16 2.74
N CYS A 65 2.32 -10.18 2.17
CA CYS A 65 2.18 -10.02 0.74
C CYS A 65 3.51 -9.84 0.01
N ILE A 66 4.38 -8.99 0.52
CA ILE A 66 5.71 -8.78 -0.05
C ILE A 66 6.49 -10.10 -0.08
N ARG A 67 6.44 -10.87 1.01
CA ARG A 67 7.11 -12.16 1.10
C ARG A 67 6.55 -13.19 0.13
N GLU A 68 5.25 -13.26 -0.03
CA GLU A 68 4.58 -14.11 -1.01
C GLU A 68 5.06 -13.74 -2.44
N MET A 69 5.04 -12.46 -2.80
CA MET A 69 5.54 -12.02 -4.09
C MET A 69 7.01 -12.41 -4.32
N ILE A 70 7.87 -12.28 -3.30
CA ILE A 70 9.30 -12.61 -3.42
C ILE A 70 9.52 -14.13 -3.45
N ASN A 71 8.93 -14.88 -2.52
CA ASN A 71 9.23 -16.29 -2.31
C ASN A 71 8.51 -17.20 -3.30
N ASP A 72 7.22 -16.93 -3.56
CA ASP A 72 6.36 -17.81 -4.34
C ASP A 72 6.31 -17.37 -5.81
N HIS A 73 6.20 -16.06 -6.04
CA HIS A 73 6.11 -15.51 -7.40
C HIS A 73 7.44 -15.01 -7.97
N LYS A 74 8.54 -15.11 -7.20
CA LYS A 74 9.91 -14.73 -7.63
C LYS A 74 10.04 -13.29 -8.11
N VAL A 75 9.19 -12.38 -7.61
CA VAL A 75 9.26 -10.96 -7.93
C VAL A 75 10.35 -10.31 -7.08
N SER A 76 11.25 -9.57 -7.72
CA SER A 76 12.30 -8.81 -7.02
C SER A 76 11.71 -7.59 -6.27
N ILE A 77 12.45 -7.07 -5.29
CA ILE A 77 12.06 -5.82 -4.59
C ILE A 77 11.83 -4.68 -5.57
N GLU A 78 12.68 -4.52 -6.58
CA GLU A 78 12.51 -3.51 -7.62
C GLU A 78 11.26 -3.77 -8.48
N GLY A 79 10.96 -5.03 -8.78
CA GLY A 79 9.72 -5.42 -9.45
C GLY A 79 8.48 -5.04 -8.64
N ILE A 80 8.50 -5.27 -7.32
CA ILE A 80 7.42 -4.86 -6.42
C ILE A 80 7.25 -3.34 -6.44
N LYS A 81 8.33 -2.57 -6.34
CA LYS A 81 8.26 -1.09 -6.41
C LYS A 81 7.61 -0.60 -7.70
N ARG A 82 7.95 -1.21 -8.84
CA ARG A 82 7.35 -0.87 -10.14
C ARG A 82 5.87 -1.23 -10.21
N LEU A 83 5.48 -2.38 -9.67
CA LEU A 83 4.06 -2.75 -9.56
C LEU A 83 3.28 -1.74 -8.72
N LEU A 84 3.88 -1.28 -7.62
CA LEU A 84 3.28 -0.27 -6.74
C LEU A 84 3.22 1.13 -7.39
N ALA A 85 4.12 1.43 -8.31
CA ALA A 85 4.08 2.67 -9.07
C ALA A 85 2.86 2.77 -10.00
N LEU A 86 2.24 1.62 -10.34
CA LEU A 86 1.03 1.58 -11.16
C LEU A 86 -0.25 1.95 -10.40
N ILE A 87 -0.19 2.11 -9.08
CA ILE A 87 -1.36 2.54 -8.29
C ILE A 87 -1.82 3.91 -8.77
N PRO A 88 -3.08 4.06 -9.17
CA PRO A 88 -3.60 5.32 -9.72
C PRO A 88 -3.80 6.36 -8.60
N CYS A 89 -2.70 6.80 -7.99
CA CYS A 89 -2.71 7.72 -6.85
C CYS A 89 -3.46 9.02 -7.13
N TRP A 90 -3.41 9.50 -8.37
CA TRP A 90 -4.13 10.70 -8.82
C TRP A 90 -5.65 10.55 -8.79
N LYS A 91 -6.16 9.34 -9.03
CA LYS A 91 -7.60 9.03 -8.93
C LYS A 91 -8.02 8.92 -7.46
N ILE A 92 -7.26 8.15 -6.68
CA ILE A 92 -7.52 7.91 -5.26
C ILE A 92 -7.48 9.21 -4.45
N LYS A 93 -6.54 10.11 -4.80
CA LYS A 93 -6.37 11.43 -4.14
C LYS A 93 -7.23 12.53 -4.78
N GLY A 94 -7.79 12.30 -5.95
CA GLY A 94 -8.52 13.35 -6.70
C GLY A 94 -7.61 14.50 -7.14
N CYS A 95 -6.37 14.22 -7.54
CA CYS A 95 -5.42 15.28 -7.93
C CYS A 95 -5.88 16.05 -9.17
N PRO A 96 -5.88 17.39 -9.14
CA PRO A 96 -6.17 18.19 -10.31
C PRO A 96 -5.09 18.04 -11.40
N GLU A 97 -5.43 18.37 -12.64
CA GLU A 97 -4.56 18.14 -13.79
C GLU A 97 -3.25 18.93 -13.68
N GLU A 98 -3.31 20.17 -13.23
CA GLU A 98 -2.13 21.03 -13.04
C GLU A 98 -1.13 20.41 -12.04
N ALA A 99 -1.65 19.77 -10.98
CA ALA A 99 -0.81 19.10 -9.99
C ALA A 99 -0.16 17.82 -10.54
N ARG A 100 -0.82 17.14 -11.51
CA ARG A 100 -0.30 15.92 -12.13
C ARG A 100 0.88 16.20 -13.05
N ASN A 101 0.81 17.26 -13.85
CA ASN A 101 1.80 17.56 -14.88
C ASN A 101 3.21 17.82 -14.31
N THR A 102 3.32 18.24 -13.07
CA THR A 102 4.59 18.49 -12.37
C THR A 102 4.95 17.41 -11.34
N CYS A 103 4.14 16.37 -11.20
CA CYS A 103 4.29 15.34 -10.18
C CYS A 103 5.08 14.13 -10.70
N LYS A 104 6.27 13.87 -10.18
CA LYS A 104 7.05 12.68 -10.53
C LYS A 104 6.31 11.38 -10.24
N ALA A 105 5.51 11.32 -9.18
CA ALA A 105 4.71 10.14 -8.89
C ALA A 105 3.65 9.83 -9.96
N PHE A 106 3.26 10.81 -10.77
CA PHE A 106 2.36 10.61 -11.90
C PHE A 106 3.11 10.25 -13.18
N THR A 107 4.29 10.84 -13.40
CA THR A 107 5.06 10.68 -14.65
C THR A 107 6.08 9.55 -14.58
N SER A 108 6.55 9.17 -13.40
CA SER A 108 7.51 8.07 -13.19
C SER A 108 6.79 6.74 -12.94
N GLN A 109 7.33 5.68 -13.52
CA GLN A 109 6.88 4.30 -13.29
C GLN A 109 7.92 3.48 -12.51
N MET A 110 8.85 4.15 -11.86
CA MET A 110 9.99 3.49 -11.21
C MET A 110 9.73 3.15 -9.76
N ALA A 111 8.95 3.97 -9.06
CA ALA A 111 8.69 3.80 -7.64
C ALA A 111 7.28 4.30 -7.26
N PRO A 112 6.70 3.77 -6.17
CA PRO A 112 5.41 4.26 -5.68
C PRO A 112 5.52 5.71 -5.18
N CYS A 113 4.40 6.42 -5.19
CA CYS A 113 4.34 7.85 -4.89
C CYS A 113 4.98 8.25 -3.55
N TRP A 114 4.96 7.41 -2.55
CA TRP A 114 5.55 7.70 -1.24
C TRP A 114 7.10 7.61 -1.21
N LEU A 115 7.72 7.06 -2.25
CA LEU A 115 9.17 7.06 -2.43
C LEU A 115 9.67 8.19 -3.33
N GLU A 116 8.77 8.84 -4.08
CA GLU A 116 9.13 9.95 -4.95
C GLU A 116 9.32 11.24 -4.14
N THR A 117 10.41 11.96 -4.41
CA THR A 117 10.74 13.22 -3.72
C THR A 117 10.03 14.43 -4.32
N ASP A 118 9.88 14.45 -5.65
CA ASP A 118 9.28 15.56 -6.40
C ASP A 118 7.80 15.30 -6.67
N ARG A 119 7.05 15.14 -5.57
CA ARG A 119 5.59 15.01 -5.61
C ARG A 119 4.95 16.39 -5.75
N SER A 120 3.71 16.42 -6.25
CA SER A 120 2.93 17.65 -6.30
C SER A 120 2.78 18.28 -4.91
N TRP A 121 2.52 19.59 -4.88
CA TRP A 121 2.33 20.36 -3.64
C TRP A 121 1.26 19.75 -2.71
N ASP A 122 0.23 19.13 -3.27
CA ASP A 122 -0.85 18.46 -2.54
C ASP A 122 -0.39 17.22 -1.76
N CYS A 123 0.70 16.59 -2.17
CA CYS A 123 1.27 15.42 -1.52
C CYS A 123 2.53 15.71 -0.69
N LYS A 124 3.14 16.90 -0.82
CA LYS A 124 4.42 17.22 -0.14
C LYS A 124 4.30 17.22 1.38
N SER A 125 3.19 17.71 1.91
CA SER A 125 2.91 17.80 3.36
C SER A 125 2.14 16.57 3.90
N ALA A 126 1.70 15.66 3.04
CA ALA A 126 0.89 14.51 3.44
C ALA A 126 1.72 13.45 4.17
N VAL A 127 1.17 12.93 5.26
CA VAL A 127 1.73 11.75 5.95
C VAL A 127 1.36 10.52 5.15
N CYS A 128 2.30 9.99 4.34
CA CYS A 128 2.05 8.87 3.44
C CYS A 128 1.48 7.63 4.14
N ARG A 129 1.86 7.38 5.40
CA ARG A 129 1.40 6.22 6.16
C ARG A 129 -0.12 6.14 6.32
N VAL A 130 -0.80 7.27 6.48
CA VAL A 130 -2.26 7.36 6.63
C VAL A 130 -2.94 7.82 5.34
N CYS A 131 -2.22 7.80 4.23
CA CYS A 131 -2.76 8.14 2.94
C CYS A 131 -3.52 6.95 2.35
N PRO A 132 -4.74 7.15 1.81
CA PRO A 132 -5.53 6.07 1.19
C PRO A 132 -4.76 5.30 0.11
N VAL A 133 -3.86 5.95 -0.62
CA VAL A 133 -3.00 5.28 -1.63
C VAL A 133 -2.11 4.23 -0.99
N TYR A 134 -1.50 4.53 0.16
CA TYR A 134 -0.67 3.59 0.88
C TYR A 134 -1.49 2.56 1.66
N GLU A 135 -2.60 2.96 2.27
CA GLU A 135 -3.45 2.06 3.06
C GLU A 135 -4.15 1.01 2.21
N ASN A 136 -4.69 1.39 1.04
CA ASN A 136 -5.38 0.47 0.13
C ASN A 136 -4.48 -0.65 -0.41
N TYR A 137 -3.17 -0.51 -0.27
CA TYR A 137 -2.18 -1.48 -0.71
C TYR A 137 -1.77 -2.48 0.39
N ALA A 138 -2.52 -2.61 1.45
CA ALA A 138 -2.20 -3.56 2.53
C ALA A 138 -2.40 -5.04 2.15
N ASN A 139 -3.15 -5.34 1.08
CA ASN A 139 -3.50 -6.69 0.64
C ASN A 139 -3.00 -6.99 -0.78
N CYS A 140 -2.46 -8.20 -0.99
CA CYS A 140 -1.88 -8.61 -2.28
C CYS A 140 -2.88 -8.60 -3.45
N GLY A 141 -4.14 -8.89 -3.18
CA GLY A 141 -5.20 -8.91 -4.20
C GLY A 141 -5.75 -7.55 -4.58
N SER A 142 -5.47 -6.51 -3.78
CA SER A 142 -6.13 -5.21 -3.91
C SER A 142 -5.61 -4.37 -5.08
N LEU A 143 -4.36 -4.56 -5.53
CA LEU A 143 -3.78 -3.74 -6.60
C LEU A 143 -4.56 -3.86 -7.91
N LYS A 144 -4.81 -5.08 -8.37
CA LYS A 144 -5.59 -5.31 -9.60
C LYS A 144 -7.01 -4.78 -9.47
N GLN A 145 -7.65 -5.01 -8.34
CA GLN A 145 -9.00 -4.54 -8.06
C GLN A 145 -9.06 -3.00 -8.05
N THR A 146 -8.12 -2.34 -7.39
CA THR A 146 -8.02 -0.88 -7.37
C THR A 146 -7.82 -0.30 -8.76
N ILE A 147 -6.97 -0.91 -9.58
CA ILE A 147 -6.77 -0.47 -10.98
C ILE A 147 -8.06 -0.63 -11.77
N ILE A 148 -8.76 -1.75 -11.64
CA ILE A 148 -10.03 -2.01 -12.33
C ILE A 148 -11.08 -0.98 -11.93
N GLU A 149 -11.30 -0.77 -10.64
CA GLU A 149 -12.28 0.19 -10.12
C GLU A 149 -12.00 1.60 -10.64
N CYS A 150 -10.77 2.07 -10.54
CA CYS A 150 -10.38 3.38 -11.05
C CYS A 150 -10.48 3.51 -12.58
N THR A 151 -10.45 2.41 -13.32
CA THR A 151 -10.54 2.42 -14.79
C THR A 151 -11.98 2.36 -15.27
N ILE A 152 -12.82 1.52 -14.64
CA ILE A 152 -14.23 1.33 -15.02
C ILE A 152 -15.06 2.59 -14.78
N GLU A 153 -14.83 3.32 -13.70
CA GLU A 153 -15.53 4.58 -13.42
C GLU A 153 -15.27 5.68 -14.48
N SER A 154 -14.26 5.48 -15.32
CA SER A 154 -13.88 6.42 -16.37
C SER A 154 -14.43 6.09 -17.77
N THR A 155 -15.08 4.93 -17.90
CA THR A 155 -15.66 4.48 -19.17
C THR A 155 -17.19 4.65 -19.11
N PRO A 156 -17.82 5.50 -19.96
CA PRO A 156 -19.28 5.52 -20.07
C PRO A 156 -19.76 4.13 -20.45
N ARG A 157 -20.75 3.63 -19.73
CA ARG A 157 -21.34 2.33 -20.06
C ARG A 157 -21.93 2.37 -21.47
N PRO A 158 -21.80 1.29 -22.28
CA PRO A 158 -22.29 1.26 -23.66
C PRO A 158 -23.79 1.53 -23.82
N HIS A 159 -24.55 1.61 -22.72
CA HIS A 159 -25.99 1.82 -22.72
C HIS A 159 -26.43 3.28 -22.55
N ASP A 160 -25.50 4.22 -22.35
CA ASP A 160 -25.83 5.64 -22.21
C ASP A 160 -25.71 6.41 -23.53
N VAL A 161 -25.54 5.69 -24.66
CA VAL A 161 -25.59 6.27 -26.00
C VAL A 161 -26.90 5.87 -26.65
N SER A 162 -27.96 6.49 -26.21
CA SER A 162 -29.26 6.42 -26.90
C SER A 162 -29.87 7.80 -27.01
N ALA A 163 -30.01 8.22 -28.28
CA ALA A 163 -30.76 9.29 -28.90
C ALA A 163 -29.99 10.51 -29.30
#